data_764b4e87e3ab5ab346a0904695ab3934
#
_entry.id   764b4e87e3ab5ab346a0904695ab3934
#
_cell.length_a   1.000
_cell.length_b   1.000
_cell.length_c   1.000
_cell.angle_alpha   90.00
_cell.angle_beta   90.00
_cell.angle_gamma   90.00
#
_symmetry.space_group_name_H-M   'P 1'
#
loop_
_entity.id
_entity.type
_entity.pdbx_description
1 polymer ?
#
loop_
_entity_poly.entity_id
_entity_poly.type
_entity_poly.pdbx_seq_one_letter_code
_entity_poly.pdbx_strand_id
1 'polypeptide(L)'
;WLYVALGEVYFFSSKYLEAISFFSEALKCPEGLGNPLINLRMGQCYYELGNYGSAKGYLLKAYMVEGKEIFEGEDDKYIKFVAQIR
;
A
#
# COMPACT_ATOMS: atom_id res chain seq x y z
N TRP A 1 15.94 -4.41 -0.22
CA TRP A 1 14.64 -4.32 -0.91
C TRP A 1 14.08 -5.64 -1.45
N LEU A 2 14.66 -6.76 -1.02
CA LEU A 2 14.16 -8.06 -1.46
C LEU A 2 12.68 -8.23 -1.11
N TYR A 3 12.29 -7.84 0.11
CA TYR A 3 10.90 -7.97 0.54
C TYR A 3 9.96 -7.09 -0.29
N VAL A 4 10.40 -5.88 -0.66
CA VAL A 4 9.60 -5.01 -1.51
C VAL A 4 9.43 -5.64 -2.89
N ALA A 5 10.51 -6.16 -3.47
CA ALA A 5 10.45 -6.79 -4.78
C ALA A 5 9.49 -7.99 -4.78
N LEU A 6 9.59 -8.84 -3.75
CA LEU A 6 8.70 -10.00 -3.63
C LEU A 6 7.26 -9.56 -3.44
N GLY A 7 7.04 -8.54 -2.59
CA GLY A 7 5.71 -8.00 -2.38
C GLY A 7 5.09 -7.51 -3.69
N GLU A 8 5.87 -6.80 -4.50
CA GLU A 8 5.40 -6.30 -5.79
C GLU A 8 5.00 -7.43 -6.73
N VAL A 9 5.81 -8.49 -6.80
CA VAL A 9 5.50 -9.65 -7.64
C VAL A 9 4.17 -10.25 -7.24
N TYR A 10 3.97 -10.47 -5.95
CA TYR A 10 2.72 -11.06 -5.47
C TYR A 10 1.55 -10.11 -5.62
N PHE A 11 1.76 -8.81 -5.41
CA PHE A 11 0.73 -7.80 -5.60
C PHE A 11 0.21 -7.81 -7.05
N PHE A 12 1.13 -7.77 -8.02
CA PHE A 12 0.74 -7.75 -9.43
C PHE A 12 0.20 -9.09 -9.92
N SER A 13 0.40 -10.15 -9.13
CA SER A 13 -0.22 -11.46 -9.38
C SER A 13 -1.55 -11.62 -8.66
N SER A 14 -2.05 -10.56 -8.05
CA SER A 14 -3.29 -10.56 -7.27
C SER A 14 -3.27 -11.47 -6.06
N LYS A 15 -2.08 -11.80 -5.57
CA LYS A 15 -1.91 -12.60 -4.36
C LYS A 15 -1.67 -11.68 -3.18
N TYR A 16 -2.76 -11.05 -2.73
CA TYR A 16 -2.67 -9.93 -1.80
C TYR A 16 -2.23 -10.32 -0.39
N LEU A 17 -2.65 -11.49 0.11
CA LEU A 17 -2.22 -11.93 1.43
C LEU A 17 -0.71 -12.17 1.48
N GLU A 18 -0.17 -12.81 0.46
CA GLU A 18 1.26 -13.04 0.38
C GLU A 18 2.02 -11.72 0.21
N ALA A 19 1.47 -10.84 -0.61
CA ALA A 19 2.07 -9.52 -0.80
C ALA A 19 2.17 -8.77 0.54
N ILE A 20 1.11 -8.78 1.33
CA ILE A 20 1.09 -8.13 2.65
C ILE A 20 2.19 -8.70 3.53
N SER A 21 2.38 -10.01 3.51
CA SER A 21 3.40 -10.66 4.31
C SER A 21 4.80 -10.09 3.99
N PHE A 22 5.12 -9.96 2.70
CA PHE A 22 6.42 -9.42 2.29
C PHE A 22 6.55 -7.93 2.60
N PHE A 23 5.49 -7.16 2.33
CA PHE A 23 5.54 -5.73 2.63
C PHE A 23 5.62 -5.47 4.13
N SER A 24 4.99 -6.30 4.95
CA SER A 24 5.10 -6.18 6.42
C SER A 24 6.53 -6.37 6.87
N GLU A 25 7.25 -7.33 6.28
CA GLU A 25 8.66 -7.52 6.60
C GLU A 25 9.50 -6.32 6.15
N ALA A 26 9.17 -5.74 5.00
CA ALA A 26 9.86 -4.54 4.53
C ALA A 26 9.69 -3.37 5.49
N LEU A 27 8.50 -3.22 6.07
CA LEU A 27 8.23 -2.15 7.03
C LEU A 27 9.03 -2.28 8.33
N LYS A 28 9.43 -3.50 8.68
CA LYS A 28 10.24 -3.74 9.88
C LYS A 28 11.68 -3.30 9.69
N CYS A 29 12.13 -3.19 8.44
CA CYS A 29 13.49 -2.72 8.15
C CYS A 29 13.55 -1.21 8.34
N PRO A 30 14.67 -0.67 8.84
CA PRO A 30 14.79 0.79 9.03
C PRO A 30 14.52 1.59 7.74
N GLU A 31 14.97 1.08 6.60
CA GLU A 31 14.78 1.75 5.31
C GLU A 31 13.32 1.74 4.85
N GLY A 32 12.54 0.79 5.35
CA GLY A 32 11.13 0.67 4.96
C GLY A 32 10.18 1.44 5.86
N LEU A 33 10.65 1.78 7.05
CA LEU A 33 9.78 2.42 8.03
C LEU A 33 9.34 3.79 7.52
N GLY A 34 8.03 3.96 7.40
CA GLY A 34 7.47 5.21 6.89
C GLY A 34 7.56 5.38 5.40
N ASN A 35 8.05 4.40 4.66
CA ASN A 35 8.15 4.49 3.21
C ASN A 35 6.76 4.56 2.57
N PRO A 36 6.42 5.67 1.86
CA PRO A 36 5.07 5.84 1.32
C PRO A 36 4.70 4.79 0.27
N LEU A 37 5.65 4.30 -0.51
CA LEU A 37 5.36 3.26 -1.50
C LEU A 37 4.90 1.97 -0.83
N ILE A 38 5.57 1.58 0.25
CA ILE A 38 5.20 0.37 0.98
C ILE A 38 3.81 0.54 1.59
N ASN A 39 3.54 1.70 2.18
CA ASN A 39 2.24 2.00 2.74
C ASN A 39 1.15 1.99 1.66
N LEU A 40 1.46 2.54 0.48
CA LEU A 40 0.53 2.53 -0.64
C LEU A 40 0.17 1.08 -1.02
N ARG A 41 1.17 0.24 -1.20
CA ARG A 41 0.94 -1.17 -1.59
C ARG A 41 0.18 -1.94 -0.52
N MET A 42 0.53 -1.73 0.75
CA MET A 42 -0.20 -2.36 1.86
C MET A 42 -1.66 -1.96 1.83
N GLY A 43 -1.93 -0.67 1.67
CA GLY A 43 -3.30 -0.16 1.60
C GLY A 43 -4.07 -0.75 0.43
N GLN A 44 -3.42 -0.83 -0.74
CA GLN A 44 -4.05 -1.42 -1.91
C GLN A 44 -4.38 -2.90 -1.70
N CYS A 45 -3.48 -3.64 -1.06
CA CYS A 45 -3.72 -5.05 -0.76
C CYS A 45 -4.93 -5.22 0.17
N TYR A 46 -5.00 -4.44 1.23
CA TYR A 46 -6.13 -4.52 2.14
C TYR A 46 -7.43 -4.11 1.46
N TYR A 47 -7.38 -3.10 0.60
CA TYR A 47 -8.54 -2.68 -0.17
C TYR A 47 -9.08 -3.85 -1.01
N GLU A 48 -8.20 -4.53 -1.74
CA GLU A 48 -8.61 -5.63 -2.61
C GLU A 48 -9.15 -6.82 -1.81
N LEU A 49 -8.71 -6.99 -0.58
CA LEU A 49 -9.19 -8.04 0.31
C LEU A 49 -10.48 -7.65 1.03
N GLY A 50 -10.96 -6.43 0.83
CA GLY A 50 -12.18 -5.96 1.47
C GLY A 50 -11.98 -5.44 2.88
N ASN A 51 -10.75 -5.36 3.35
CA ASN A 51 -10.46 -4.82 4.68
C ASN A 51 -10.24 -3.31 4.57
N TYR A 52 -11.33 -2.57 4.47
CA TYR A 52 -11.28 -1.13 4.20
C TYR A 52 -10.76 -0.33 5.39
N GLY A 53 -10.92 -0.83 6.61
CA GLY A 53 -10.37 -0.16 7.78
C GLY A 53 -8.85 -0.07 7.75
N SER A 54 -8.18 -1.19 7.46
CA SER A 54 -6.73 -1.21 7.33
C SER A 54 -6.28 -0.46 6.08
N ALA A 55 -7.02 -0.63 4.97
CA ALA A 55 -6.71 0.08 3.73
C ALA A 55 -6.68 1.59 3.96
N LYS A 56 -7.68 2.11 4.66
CA LYS A 56 -7.76 3.52 4.99
C LYS A 56 -6.50 4.01 5.69
N GLY A 57 -6.06 3.28 6.71
CA GLY A 57 -4.89 3.69 7.49
C GLY A 57 -3.63 3.78 6.64
N TYR A 58 -3.37 2.74 5.85
CA TYR A 58 -2.16 2.69 5.05
C TYR A 58 -2.19 3.68 3.89
N LEU A 59 -3.32 3.81 3.21
CA LEU A 59 -3.44 4.74 2.09
C LEU A 59 -3.34 6.19 2.56
N LEU A 60 -3.90 6.51 3.73
CA LEU A 60 -3.76 7.84 4.29
C LEU A 60 -2.32 8.16 4.65
N LYS A 61 -1.57 7.20 5.21
CA LYS A 61 -0.17 7.42 5.51
C LYS A 61 0.61 7.77 4.24
N ALA A 62 0.36 7.05 3.16
CA ALA A 62 1.03 7.33 1.88
C ALA A 62 0.65 8.71 1.37
N TYR A 63 -0.62 9.06 1.44
CA TYR A 63 -1.11 10.37 0.99
C TYR A 63 -0.50 11.50 1.80
N MET A 64 -0.41 11.34 3.11
CA MET A 64 0.10 12.40 3.98
C MET A 64 1.59 12.69 3.75
N VAL A 65 2.34 11.69 3.30
CA VAL A 65 3.78 11.87 3.03
C VAL A 65 4.02 12.44 1.63
N GLU A 66 3.36 11.88 0.63
CA GLU A 66 3.65 12.21 -0.78
C GLU A 66 2.53 12.98 -1.47
N GLY A 67 1.37 13.10 -0.85
CA GLY A 67 0.23 13.72 -1.48
C GLY A 67 -0.37 12.84 -2.56
N LYS A 68 -1.17 13.45 -3.43
CA LYS A 68 -1.87 12.69 -4.48
C LYS A 68 -0.93 12.14 -5.54
N GLU A 69 0.28 12.65 -5.64
CA GLU A 69 1.23 12.22 -6.65
C GLU A 69 1.57 10.75 -6.54
N ILE A 70 1.54 10.18 -5.34
CA ILE A 70 1.85 8.77 -5.16
C ILE A 70 0.81 7.86 -5.83
N PHE A 71 -0.38 8.40 -6.09
CA PHE A 71 -1.44 7.65 -6.75
C PHE A 71 -1.40 7.75 -8.27
N GLU A 72 -0.49 8.53 -8.83
CA GLU A 72 -0.34 8.62 -10.27
C GLU A 72 0.07 7.26 -10.84
N GLY A 73 -0.60 6.84 -11.91
CA GLY A 73 -0.35 5.53 -12.49
C GLY A 73 -1.08 4.38 -11.80
N GLU A 74 -1.73 4.66 -10.67
CA GLU A 74 -2.54 3.65 -9.97
C GLU A 74 -3.99 3.79 -10.41
N ASP A 75 -4.79 2.73 -10.16
CA ASP A 75 -6.22 2.77 -10.47
C ASP A 75 -6.88 3.90 -9.66
N ASP A 76 -7.76 4.65 -10.31
CA ASP A 76 -8.44 5.78 -9.67
C ASP A 76 -9.24 5.41 -8.43
N LYS A 77 -9.64 4.16 -8.30
CA LYS A 77 -10.43 3.73 -7.13
C LYS A 77 -9.74 3.99 -5.82
N TYR A 78 -8.41 3.94 -5.80
CA TYR A 78 -7.64 4.13 -4.57
C TYR A 78 -7.67 5.60 -4.13
N ILE A 79 -7.41 6.52 -5.04
CA ILE A 79 -7.43 7.94 -4.68
C ILE A 79 -8.86 8.39 -4.35
N LYS A 80 -9.85 7.86 -5.03
CA LYS A 80 -11.24 8.15 -4.71
C LYS A 80 -11.62 7.65 -3.33
N PHE A 81 -11.14 6.47 -2.96
CA PHE A 81 -11.37 5.92 -1.63
C PHE A 81 -10.78 6.84 -0.55
N VAL A 82 -9.55 7.28 -0.74
CA VAL A 82 -8.89 8.20 0.19
C VAL A 82 -9.65 9.52 0.29
N ALA A 83 -10.11 10.04 -0.84
CA ALA A 83 -10.85 11.30 -0.86
C ALA A 83 -12.15 11.23 -0.06
N GLN A 84 -12.80 10.07 -0.04
CA GLN A 84 -14.05 9.88 0.71
C GLN A 84 -13.85 9.91 2.22
N ILE A 85 -12.63 9.61 2.68
CA ILE A 85 -12.32 9.51 4.10
C ILE A 85 -12.15 10.90 4.73
N ARG A 86 -11.80 11.88 3.95
CA ARG A 86 -11.41 13.23 4.42
C ARG A 86 -12.59 14.07 4.83
#